data_f46bc0d6c2de342358044cabf482d2aa
#
_entry.id   f46bc0d6c2de342358044cabf482d2aa
#
_cell.length_a   1.000
_cell.length_b   1.000
_cell.length_c   1.000
_cell.angle_alpha   90.00
_cell.angle_beta   90.00
_cell.angle_gamma   90.00
#
_symmetry.space_group_name_H-M   'P 1'
#
loop_
_entity.id
_entity.type
_entity.pdbx_description
1 polymer ?
#
loop_
_entity_poly.entity_id
_entity_poly.type
_entity_poly.pdbx_seq_one_letter_code
_entity_poly.pdbx_strand_id
1 'polypeptide(L)'
;MPQHDENATSGSRFRISGMGRGGAREGGASSSRRLSPTVWKVLAAIAVVIVVLGASARGFVIQRFTIPSESMQPTLMAGDTISVWRPDALGGRIDRGDIVVFDGRGSFVDDALPTPLQKIGSWVGVGPRDVYFVKRVIALGGDTVECCDAQGRLLLNGEPLNEEYAPLPASATEFSTRIPQGTMWVMGDNRNDSADSRALLGCPGGGFIPVDRVIGPVIGHGSSID
;
A
#
# COMPACT_ATOMS: atom_id res chain seq x y z
N MET A 1 35.41 -36.82 -67.92
CA MET A 1 35.49 -38.10 -68.63
C MET A 1 34.63 -39.10 -67.88
N PRO A 2 33.93 -39.93 -68.56
CA PRO A 2 32.94 -39.70 -69.63
C PRO A 2 31.54 -40.11 -69.11
N GLN A 3 30.55 -39.56 -69.71
CA GLN A 3 29.74 -39.99 -70.85
C GLN A 3 28.67 -41.03 -70.61
N HIS A 4 27.61 -40.63 -71.17
CA HIS A 4 26.65 -41.30 -72.09
C HIS A 4 25.55 -42.10 -71.46
N ASP A 5 24.38 -42.24 -71.89
CA ASP A 5 23.61 -41.75 -73.02
C ASP A 5 22.15 -42.14 -72.76
N GLU A 6 21.23 -41.31 -73.20
CA GLU A 6 20.19 -41.57 -74.19
C GLU A 6 19.38 -42.88 -74.10
N ASN A 7 18.07 -42.83 -74.03
CA ASN A 7 17.17 -42.95 -75.17
C ASN A 7 15.72 -43.13 -74.77
N ALA A 8 14.85 -42.30 -75.06
CA ALA A 8 13.81 -42.33 -76.10
C ALA A 8 12.97 -43.64 -76.14
N THR A 9 11.74 -43.51 -76.06
CA THR A 9 10.67 -43.75 -77.04
C THR A 9 9.33 -44.13 -76.44
N SER A 10 8.38 -43.32 -76.82
CA SER A 10 7.20 -43.75 -77.60
C SER A 10 6.01 -44.42 -76.85
N GLY A 11 4.94 -43.67 -76.86
CA GLY A 11 3.67 -44.20 -77.42
C GLY A 11 2.68 -44.81 -76.48
N SER A 12 1.65 -44.20 -76.24
CA SER A 12 0.37 -44.44 -76.91
C SER A 12 -0.81 -43.85 -76.06
N ARG A 13 -1.64 -43.26 -76.82
CA ARG A 13 -2.95 -42.73 -76.39
C ARG A 13 -3.83 -43.85 -75.85
N PHE A 14 -4.41 -43.61 -74.76
CA PHE A 14 -5.70 -44.27 -74.47
C PHE A 14 -6.66 -43.28 -73.81
N ARG A 15 -7.68 -42.96 -74.56
CA ARG A 15 -8.82 -42.15 -74.14
C ARG A 15 -9.86 -43.09 -73.57
N ILE A 16 -10.21 -42.93 -72.29
CA ILE A 16 -11.46 -43.47 -71.76
C ILE A 16 -12.18 -42.34 -71.03
N SER A 17 -13.33 -42.03 -71.59
CA SER A 17 -14.39 -41.23 -71.02
C SER A 17 -15.06 -42.05 -69.92
N GLY A 18 -15.39 -41.37 -68.81
CA GLY A 18 -16.17 -41.98 -67.71
C GLY A 18 -16.36 -40.95 -66.62
N MET A 19 -17.31 -40.19 -66.75
CA MET A 19 -18.53 -40.02 -66.01
C MET A 19 -18.46 -40.31 -64.49
N GLY A 20 -18.67 -39.26 -63.67
CA GLY A 20 -19.49 -39.49 -62.54
C GLY A 20 -19.06 -38.98 -61.17
N ARG A 21 -19.87 -38.10 -60.63
CA ARG A 21 -20.18 -37.80 -59.24
C ARG A 21 -19.10 -36.98 -58.46
N GLY A 22 -19.24 -35.70 -58.21
CA GLY A 22 -20.25 -35.24 -57.27
C GLY A 22 -19.76 -35.49 -55.85
N GLY A 23 -18.72 -34.70 -55.40
CA GLY A 23 -18.33 -34.61 -54.03
C GLY A 23 -18.44 -33.14 -53.61
N ALA A 24 -19.56 -32.78 -53.09
CA ALA A 24 -19.76 -31.48 -52.45
C ALA A 24 -18.79 -31.38 -51.29
N ARG A 25 -17.77 -30.53 -51.40
CA ARG A 25 -17.02 -30.03 -50.27
C ARG A 25 -17.94 -29.03 -49.56
N GLU A 26 -18.61 -29.50 -48.50
CA GLU A 26 -19.18 -28.60 -47.52
C GLU A 26 -18.04 -27.77 -46.92
N GLY A 27 -17.85 -26.61 -47.46
CA GLY A 27 -17.08 -25.53 -46.88
C GLY A 27 -17.84 -25.10 -45.62
N GLY A 28 -17.42 -25.61 -44.46
CA GLY A 28 -17.83 -25.10 -43.16
C GLY A 28 -17.42 -23.62 -43.09
N ALA A 29 -18.32 -22.73 -43.52
CA ALA A 29 -18.20 -21.31 -43.26
C ALA A 29 -18.26 -21.12 -41.74
N SER A 30 -17.09 -21.01 -41.12
CA SER A 30 -16.95 -20.45 -39.79
C SER A 30 -17.52 -19.02 -39.83
N SER A 31 -18.77 -18.92 -39.47
CA SER A 31 -19.46 -17.65 -39.27
C SER A 31 -18.84 -16.98 -38.03
N SER A 32 -17.75 -16.28 -38.23
CA SER A 32 -17.26 -15.31 -37.24
C SER A 32 -18.37 -14.25 -37.11
N ARG A 33 -19.21 -14.39 -36.09
CA ARG A 33 -20.20 -13.38 -35.72
C ARG A 33 -19.47 -12.10 -35.38
N ARG A 34 -19.32 -11.23 -36.36
CA ARG A 34 -18.82 -9.87 -36.12
C ARG A 34 -19.85 -9.19 -35.22
N LEU A 35 -19.45 -8.91 -34.01
CA LEU A 35 -20.25 -8.11 -33.07
C LEU A 35 -20.63 -6.78 -33.77
N SER A 36 -21.89 -6.38 -33.62
CA SER A 36 -22.34 -5.12 -34.23
C SER A 36 -21.49 -3.93 -33.69
N PRO A 37 -21.29 -2.89 -34.50
CA PRO A 37 -20.52 -1.72 -34.05
C PRO A 37 -21.08 -1.08 -32.79
N THR A 38 -22.37 -1.24 -32.54
CA THR A 38 -23.04 -0.78 -31.31
C THR A 38 -22.57 -1.59 -30.08
N VAL A 39 -22.45 -2.91 -30.20
CA VAL A 39 -21.96 -3.77 -29.12
C VAL A 39 -20.51 -3.41 -28.77
N TRP A 40 -19.68 -3.15 -29.78
CA TRP A 40 -18.29 -2.70 -29.57
C TRP A 40 -18.21 -1.36 -28.80
N LYS A 41 -19.07 -0.39 -29.14
CA LYS A 41 -19.15 0.90 -28.42
C LYS A 41 -19.58 0.72 -26.98
N VAL A 42 -20.56 -0.14 -26.72
CA VAL A 42 -20.99 -0.45 -25.35
C VAL A 42 -19.89 -1.13 -24.53
N LEU A 43 -19.21 -2.13 -25.09
CA LEU A 43 -18.10 -2.81 -24.42
C LEU A 43 -16.92 -1.84 -24.14
N ALA A 44 -16.60 -0.98 -25.10
CA ALA A 44 -15.58 0.05 -24.91
C ALA A 44 -15.96 1.05 -23.79
N ALA A 45 -17.22 1.49 -23.76
CA ALA A 45 -17.72 2.36 -22.69
C ALA A 45 -17.65 1.69 -21.31
N ILE A 46 -18.06 0.42 -21.22
CA ILE A 46 -17.96 -0.36 -19.98
C ILE A 46 -16.48 -0.50 -19.55
N ALA A 47 -15.57 -0.80 -20.47
CA ALA A 47 -14.14 -0.89 -20.18
C ALA A 47 -13.59 0.43 -19.65
N VAL A 48 -13.94 1.56 -20.26
CA VAL A 48 -13.56 2.90 -19.79
C VAL A 48 -14.09 3.15 -18.37
N VAL A 49 -15.35 2.84 -18.10
CA VAL A 49 -15.96 3.00 -16.77
C VAL A 49 -15.21 2.14 -15.74
N ILE A 50 -14.89 0.88 -16.05
CA ILE A 50 -14.14 0.00 -15.15
C ILE A 50 -12.74 0.56 -14.88
N VAL A 51 -12.05 1.07 -15.92
CA VAL A 51 -10.72 1.68 -15.76
C VAL A 51 -10.79 2.94 -14.90
N VAL A 52 -11.78 3.81 -15.13
CA VAL A 52 -11.98 5.03 -14.33
C VAL A 52 -12.32 4.70 -12.88
N LEU A 53 -13.22 3.75 -12.64
CA LEU A 53 -13.56 3.28 -11.29
C LEU A 53 -12.36 2.63 -10.60
N GLY A 54 -11.59 1.81 -11.30
CA GLY A 54 -10.38 1.19 -10.76
C GLY A 54 -9.27 2.19 -10.44
N ALA A 55 -9.07 3.20 -11.28
CA ALA A 55 -8.12 4.27 -11.05
C ALA A 55 -8.55 5.17 -9.87
N SER A 56 -9.85 5.48 -9.78
CA SER A 56 -10.42 6.22 -8.64
C SER A 56 -10.26 5.43 -7.33
N ALA A 57 -10.59 4.15 -7.31
CA ALA A 57 -10.44 3.30 -6.13
C ALA A 57 -8.99 3.27 -5.63
N ARG A 58 -8.00 3.20 -6.54
CA ARG A 58 -6.57 3.28 -6.16
C ARG A 58 -6.20 4.61 -5.50
N GLY A 59 -6.73 5.72 -5.96
CA GLY A 59 -6.49 7.04 -5.37
C GLY A 59 -7.04 7.18 -3.94
N PHE A 60 -8.05 6.38 -3.56
CA PHE A 60 -8.60 6.36 -2.20
C PHE A 60 -7.86 5.42 -1.24
N VAL A 61 -7.11 4.45 -1.77
CA VAL A 61 -6.45 3.41 -0.97
C VAL A 61 -5.04 3.80 -0.57
N ILE A 62 -4.34 4.61 -1.38
CA ILE A 62 -2.96 5.04 -1.11
C ILE A 62 -2.91 6.56 -1.05
N GLN A 63 -2.49 7.07 0.09
CA GLN A 63 -2.25 8.51 0.30
C GLN A 63 -0.75 8.77 0.44
N ARG A 64 -0.28 9.86 -0.16
CA ARG A 64 1.12 10.30 -0.06
C ARG A 64 1.24 11.44 0.94
N PHE A 65 2.30 11.37 1.75
CA PHE A 65 2.65 12.40 2.71
C PHE A 65 4.13 12.76 2.55
N THR A 66 4.46 14.02 2.76
CA THR A 66 5.85 14.47 2.87
C THR A 66 6.22 14.55 4.34
N ILE A 67 7.39 14.03 4.72
CA ILE A 67 7.90 14.05 6.08
C ILE A 67 8.45 15.44 6.41
N PRO A 68 7.88 16.19 7.38
CA PRO A 68 8.32 17.54 7.67
C PRO A 68 9.42 17.62 8.75
N SER A 69 9.69 16.52 9.48
CA SER A 69 10.53 16.52 10.68
C SER A 69 11.55 15.39 10.69
N GLU A 70 12.53 15.49 11.57
CA GLU A 70 13.63 14.54 11.73
C GLU A 70 13.34 13.42 12.73
N SER A 71 12.15 13.38 13.30
CA SER A 71 11.81 12.47 14.40
C SER A 71 11.86 10.96 14.03
N MET A 72 11.91 10.63 12.76
CA MET A 72 11.99 9.25 12.25
C MET A 72 13.34 8.92 11.62
N GLN A 73 14.34 9.80 11.74
CA GLN A 73 15.71 9.49 11.31
C GLN A 73 16.30 8.33 12.12
N PRO A 74 17.11 7.48 11.49
CA PRO A 74 17.54 7.49 10.11
C PRO A 74 16.56 6.82 9.13
N THR A 75 15.46 6.22 9.61
CA THR A 75 14.54 5.42 8.78
C THR A 75 13.82 6.27 7.74
N LEU A 76 13.37 7.48 8.12
CA LEU A 76 12.76 8.44 7.21
C LEU A 76 13.41 9.80 7.43
N MET A 77 13.82 10.44 6.33
CA MET A 77 14.45 11.75 6.36
C MET A 77 13.42 12.87 6.17
N ALA A 78 13.71 14.04 6.69
CA ALA A 78 12.91 15.23 6.39
C ALA A 78 12.95 15.50 4.87
N GLY A 79 11.78 15.73 4.27
CA GLY A 79 11.61 15.87 2.81
C GLY A 79 11.20 14.58 2.10
N ASP A 80 11.38 13.41 2.69
CA ASP A 80 10.96 12.14 2.07
C ASP A 80 9.45 12.12 1.82
N THR A 81 9.07 11.42 0.76
CA THR A 81 7.67 11.15 0.46
C THR A 81 7.34 9.70 0.81
N ILE A 82 6.36 9.52 1.67
CA ILE A 82 5.86 8.21 2.08
C ILE A 82 4.53 7.91 1.41
N SER A 83 4.30 6.64 1.15
CA SER A 83 3.02 6.09 0.70
C SER A 83 2.36 5.34 1.84
N VAL A 84 1.14 5.71 2.15
CA VAL A 84 0.36 5.17 3.27
C VAL A 84 -0.83 4.44 2.73
N TRP A 85 -1.02 3.22 3.20
CA TRP A 85 -2.20 2.44 2.87
C TRP A 85 -3.28 2.69 3.92
N ARG A 86 -4.49 3.03 3.46
CA ARG A 86 -5.64 3.27 4.35
C ARG A 86 -6.36 1.96 4.65
N PRO A 87 -6.28 1.45 5.89
CA PRO A 87 -6.87 0.17 6.28
C PRO A 87 -8.40 0.18 6.27
N ASP A 88 -9.04 1.35 6.46
CA ASP A 88 -10.50 1.51 6.44
C ASP A 88 -11.14 0.96 5.16
N ALA A 89 -10.37 0.95 4.06
CA ALA A 89 -10.85 0.45 2.78
C ALA A 89 -10.78 -1.09 2.66
N LEU A 90 -9.89 -1.77 3.41
CA LEU A 90 -9.56 -3.20 3.21
C LEU A 90 -9.26 -3.99 4.51
N GLY A 91 -9.54 -3.45 5.70
CA GLY A 91 -9.40 -4.18 6.97
C GLY A 91 -7.96 -4.48 7.38
N GLY A 92 -7.02 -3.56 7.11
CA GLY A 92 -5.62 -3.70 7.49
C GLY A 92 -5.42 -3.74 9.00
N ARG A 93 -4.57 -4.68 9.48
CA ARG A 93 -4.12 -4.71 10.86
C ARG A 93 -2.92 -3.79 11.03
N ILE A 94 -2.78 -3.25 12.23
CA ILE A 94 -1.59 -2.56 12.68
C ILE A 94 -0.85 -3.52 13.58
N ASP A 95 0.42 -3.74 13.27
CA ASP A 95 1.28 -4.62 14.03
C ASP A 95 2.41 -3.83 14.71
N ARG A 96 3.04 -4.43 15.71
CA ARG A 96 4.23 -3.85 16.35
C ARG A 96 5.36 -3.73 15.34
N GLY A 97 6.07 -2.62 15.38
CA GLY A 97 7.14 -2.29 14.43
C GLY A 97 6.67 -1.52 13.20
N ASP A 98 5.36 -1.46 12.92
CA ASP A 98 4.83 -0.67 11.81
C ASP A 98 5.12 0.81 11.99
N ILE A 99 5.49 1.48 10.91
CA ILE A 99 5.50 2.95 10.86
C ILE A 99 4.11 3.37 10.40
N VAL A 100 3.44 4.18 11.23
CA VAL A 100 2.06 4.60 10.99
C VAL A 100 1.94 6.10 10.87
N VAL A 101 0.99 6.54 10.04
CA VAL A 101 0.50 7.92 10.03
C VAL A 101 -0.80 7.97 10.81
N PHE A 102 -0.93 8.89 11.74
CA PHE A 102 -2.11 9.04 12.57
C PHE A 102 -2.47 10.50 12.83
N ASP A 103 -3.73 10.75 13.15
CA ASP A 103 -4.23 12.06 13.57
C ASP A 103 -3.86 12.30 15.04
N GLY A 104 -3.03 13.32 15.29
CA GLY A 104 -2.53 13.64 16.62
C GLY A 104 -3.47 14.49 17.50
N ARG A 105 -4.62 14.90 16.98
CA ARG A 105 -5.56 15.72 17.73
C ARG A 105 -6.11 14.99 18.96
N GLY A 106 -6.22 15.72 20.08
CA GLY A 106 -6.66 15.17 21.36
C GLY A 106 -5.69 14.21 22.04
N SER A 107 -4.45 14.08 21.50
CA SER A 107 -3.35 13.35 22.13
C SER A 107 -2.06 14.17 22.06
N PHE A 108 -1.54 14.43 20.85
CA PHE A 108 -0.33 15.22 20.63
C PHE A 108 -0.62 16.73 20.49
N VAL A 109 -1.84 17.07 20.16
CA VAL A 109 -2.32 18.44 20.00
C VAL A 109 -3.68 18.58 20.65
N ASP A 110 -3.91 19.68 21.36
CA ASP A 110 -5.19 19.95 22.08
C ASP A 110 -6.35 20.31 21.13
N ASP A 111 -6.15 20.23 19.84
CA ASP A 111 -7.20 20.51 18.86
C ASP A 111 -8.32 19.46 18.92
N ALA A 112 -9.55 19.94 18.92
CA ALA A 112 -10.73 19.08 18.88
C ALA A 112 -10.76 18.25 17.56
N LEU A 113 -11.21 17.00 17.68
CA LEU A 113 -11.44 16.15 16.50
C LEU A 113 -12.45 16.81 15.54
N PRO A 114 -12.23 16.72 14.22
CA PRO A 114 -13.12 17.32 13.25
C PRO A 114 -14.52 16.69 13.33
N THR A 115 -15.53 17.53 13.25
CA THR A 115 -16.92 17.07 13.13
C THR A 115 -17.12 16.32 11.82
N PRO A 116 -18.17 15.47 11.70
CA PRO A 116 -18.47 14.76 10.44
C PRO A 116 -18.59 15.69 9.24
N LEU A 117 -19.14 16.90 9.44
CA LEU A 117 -19.29 17.89 8.38
C LEU A 117 -17.94 18.48 7.95
N GLN A 118 -17.02 18.70 8.89
CA GLN A 118 -15.65 19.14 8.61
C GLN A 118 -14.83 18.06 7.89
N LYS A 119 -15.07 16.77 8.22
CA LYS A 119 -14.46 15.65 7.49
C LYS A 119 -14.90 15.62 6.01
N ILE A 120 -16.16 15.95 5.72
CA ILE A 120 -16.66 16.06 4.33
C ILE A 120 -16.04 17.29 3.65
N GLY A 121 -15.92 18.40 4.38
CA GLY A 121 -15.31 19.63 3.85
C GLY A 121 -13.81 19.47 3.52
N SER A 122 -13.07 18.72 4.32
CA SER A 122 -11.64 18.46 4.06
C SER A 122 -11.42 17.67 2.74
N TRP A 123 -12.41 16.92 2.31
CA TRP A 123 -12.39 16.19 1.03
C TRP A 123 -12.39 17.11 -0.20
N VAL A 124 -12.93 18.32 -0.06
CA VAL A 124 -12.95 19.38 -1.08
C VAL A 124 -11.97 20.52 -0.77
N GLY A 125 -11.01 20.31 0.16
CA GLY A 125 -10.01 21.30 0.53
C GLY A 125 -10.52 22.39 1.48
N VAL A 126 -11.70 22.24 2.09
CA VAL A 126 -12.29 23.16 3.05
C VAL A 126 -12.44 22.44 4.40
N GLY A 127 -11.46 22.61 5.29
CA GLY A 127 -11.48 21.95 6.61
C GLY A 127 -10.32 22.40 7.51
N PRO A 128 -10.32 21.99 8.80
CA PRO A 128 -9.20 22.21 9.67
C PRO A 128 -7.95 21.53 9.08
N ARG A 129 -6.79 22.18 9.28
CA ARG A 129 -5.50 21.63 8.83
C ARG A 129 -5.31 20.24 9.43
N ASP A 130 -4.96 19.29 8.59
CA ASP A 130 -4.63 17.95 9.03
C ASP A 130 -3.37 17.99 9.91
N VAL A 131 -3.47 17.43 11.10
CA VAL A 131 -2.38 17.34 12.07
C VAL A 131 -1.91 15.90 12.12
N TYR A 132 -1.15 15.51 11.11
CA TYR A 132 -0.66 14.14 11.01
C TYR A 132 0.73 14.00 11.61
N PHE A 133 0.92 12.90 12.33
CA PHE A 133 2.19 12.46 12.87
C PHE A 133 2.58 11.14 12.24
N VAL A 134 3.88 10.93 12.11
CA VAL A 134 4.48 9.69 11.65
C VAL A 134 5.36 9.15 12.77
N LYS A 135 5.06 7.95 13.27
CA LYS A 135 5.80 7.30 14.36
C LYS A 135 5.79 5.78 14.15
N ARG A 136 6.67 5.10 14.88
CA ARG A 136 6.68 3.64 14.93
C ARG A 136 5.84 3.12 16.09
N VAL A 137 5.05 2.09 15.82
CA VAL A 137 4.28 1.36 16.83
C VAL A 137 5.22 0.46 17.62
N ILE A 138 5.39 0.75 18.91
CA ILE A 138 6.23 -0.05 19.81
C ILE A 138 5.39 -1.10 20.51
N ALA A 139 4.17 -0.73 20.92
CA ALA A 139 3.29 -1.62 21.66
C ALA A 139 1.81 -1.35 21.34
N LEU A 140 0.99 -2.35 21.53
CA LEU A 140 -0.45 -2.35 21.31
C LEU A 140 -1.22 -2.62 22.62
N GLY A 141 -2.51 -2.41 22.59
CA GLY A 141 -3.39 -2.63 23.74
C GLY A 141 -3.19 -3.98 24.42
N GLY A 142 -2.92 -3.94 25.72
CA GLY A 142 -2.63 -5.10 26.55
C GLY A 142 -1.14 -5.31 26.85
N ASP A 143 -0.24 -4.72 26.05
CA ASP A 143 1.21 -4.77 26.28
C ASP A 143 1.64 -3.92 27.47
N THR A 144 2.82 -4.23 27.98
CA THR A 144 3.56 -3.41 28.93
C THR A 144 4.90 -3.00 28.30
N VAL A 145 5.19 -1.70 28.29
CA VAL A 145 6.49 -1.16 27.84
C VAL A 145 7.20 -0.55 29.01
N GLU A 146 8.48 -0.89 29.13
CA GLU A 146 9.34 -0.38 30.20
C GLU A 146 10.65 0.12 29.61
N CYS A 147 11.20 1.15 30.19
CA CYS A 147 12.54 1.63 29.90
C CYS A 147 13.35 1.69 31.17
N CYS A 148 14.55 1.21 31.15
CA CYS A 148 15.29 0.43 30.18
C CYS A 148 16.00 -0.69 30.90
N ASP A 149 16.45 -1.71 30.16
CA ASP A 149 17.36 -2.70 30.72
C ASP A 149 18.78 -2.10 30.94
N ALA A 150 19.71 -2.91 31.45
CA ALA A 150 21.08 -2.49 31.73
C ALA A 150 21.87 -2.07 30.47
N GLN A 151 21.38 -2.43 29.29
CA GLN A 151 21.96 -2.05 27.99
C GLN A 151 21.27 -0.84 27.38
N GLY A 152 20.26 -0.27 28.03
CA GLY A 152 19.50 0.88 27.55
C GLY A 152 18.40 0.53 26.55
N ARG A 153 18.01 -0.76 26.41
CA ARG A 153 16.96 -1.21 25.50
C ARG A 153 15.59 -1.14 26.17
N LEU A 154 14.53 -0.92 25.37
CA LEU A 154 13.18 -1.10 25.83
C LEU A 154 12.89 -2.55 26.18
N LEU A 155 12.03 -2.76 27.17
CA LEU A 155 11.43 -4.04 27.46
C LEU A 155 9.95 -4.01 27.01
N LEU A 156 9.56 -5.01 26.23
CA LEU A 156 8.17 -5.25 25.85
C LEU A 156 7.69 -6.54 26.49
N ASN A 157 6.73 -6.43 27.41
CA ASN A 157 6.21 -7.55 28.20
C ASN A 157 7.32 -8.29 28.97
N GLY A 158 8.34 -7.56 29.42
CA GLY A 158 9.50 -8.08 30.14
C GLY A 158 10.64 -8.58 29.27
N GLU A 159 10.47 -8.63 27.94
CA GLU A 159 11.51 -9.10 27.01
C GLU A 159 12.19 -7.91 26.32
N PRO A 160 13.54 -7.90 26.23
CA PRO A 160 14.27 -6.81 25.58
C PRO A 160 13.94 -6.70 24.09
N LEU A 161 13.59 -5.49 23.65
CA LEU A 161 13.41 -5.20 22.23
C LEU A 161 14.78 -5.00 21.55
N ASN A 162 14.94 -5.63 20.39
CA ASN A 162 16.07 -5.34 19.48
C ASN A 162 15.63 -4.35 18.42
N GLU A 163 16.10 -3.11 18.52
CA GLU A 163 15.68 -1.98 17.69
C GLU A 163 16.91 -1.40 16.96
N GLU A 164 17.38 -2.09 15.93
CA GLU A 164 18.58 -1.69 15.16
C GLU A 164 18.44 -0.32 14.49
N TYR A 165 17.22 0.15 14.30
CA TYR A 165 16.91 1.44 13.70
C TYR A 165 17.02 2.62 14.69
N ALA A 166 17.09 2.36 15.99
CA ALA A 166 17.05 3.39 17.02
C ALA A 166 18.36 3.43 17.83
N PRO A 167 18.82 4.62 18.25
CA PRO A 167 19.98 4.74 19.12
C PRO A 167 19.69 4.24 20.53
N LEU A 168 20.74 3.86 21.24
CA LEU A 168 20.69 3.55 22.68
C LEU A 168 21.28 4.71 23.50
N PRO A 169 20.78 4.97 24.72
CA PRO A 169 19.61 4.35 25.31
C PRO A 169 18.30 4.77 24.60
N ALA A 170 17.33 3.87 24.61
CA ALA A 170 16.04 4.09 23.96
C ALA A 170 15.22 5.24 24.56
N SER A 171 15.50 5.63 25.80
CA SER A 171 14.96 6.83 26.48
C SER A 171 15.93 7.34 27.53
N ALA A 172 15.98 8.65 27.71
CA ALA A 172 16.69 9.30 28.81
C ALA A 172 15.91 9.20 30.16
N THR A 173 14.62 8.87 30.10
CA THR A 173 13.75 8.78 31.26
C THR A 173 13.28 7.36 31.44
N GLU A 174 13.38 6.85 32.67
CA GLU A 174 12.78 5.58 33.05
C GLU A 174 11.27 5.70 33.10
N PHE A 175 10.58 4.68 32.60
CA PHE A 175 9.13 4.57 32.68
C PHE A 175 8.70 3.09 32.60
N SER A 176 7.53 2.81 33.16
CA SER A 176 6.82 1.55 32.98
C SER A 176 5.35 1.87 32.79
N THR A 177 4.77 1.39 31.69
CA THR A 177 3.38 1.67 31.38
C THR A 177 2.70 0.49 30.70
N ARG A 178 1.44 0.24 31.07
CA ARG A 178 0.58 -0.74 30.40
C ARG A 178 -0.33 -0.04 29.40
N ILE A 179 -0.36 -0.54 28.20
CA ILE A 179 -1.10 0.06 27.09
C ILE A 179 -2.58 -0.33 27.20
N PRO A 180 -3.51 0.63 27.32
CA PRO A 180 -4.94 0.36 27.34
C PRO A 180 -5.42 -0.33 26.06
N GLN A 181 -6.47 -1.14 26.17
CA GLN A 181 -7.08 -1.78 25.00
C GLN A 181 -7.61 -0.73 24.01
N GLY A 182 -7.45 -1.01 22.70
CA GLY A 182 -7.85 -0.08 21.63
C GLY A 182 -6.90 1.09 21.43
N THR A 183 -5.75 1.11 22.12
CA THR A 183 -4.72 2.14 21.93
C THR A 183 -3.37 1.53 21.57
N MET A 184 -2.44 2.37 21.19
CA MET A 184 -1.07 2.01 20.88
C MET A 184 -0.09 2.98 21.53
N TRP A 185 1.14 2.53 21.72
CA TRP A 185 2.30 3.31 22.15
C TRP A 185 3.23 3.49 20.97
N VAL A 186 3.54 4.74 20.65
CA VAL A 186 4.34 5.08 19.49
C VAL A 186 5.59 5.85 19.88
N MET A 187 6.68 5.60 19.17
CA MET A 187 7.94 6.33 19.36
C MET A 187 8.55 6.71 18.01
N GLY A 188 9.32 7.79 18.00
CA GLY A 188 10.18 8.11 16.87
C GLY A 188 11.44 7.25 16.84
N ASP A 189 11.95 6.96 15.67
CA ASP A 189 13.23 6.24 15.53
C ASP A 189 14.39 7.12 16.00
N ASN A 190 14.29 8.44 15.79
CA ASN A 190 15.20 9.43 16.39
C ASN A 190 14.82 9.67 17.88
N ARG A 191 15.20 8.74 18.74
CA ARG A 191 14.83 8.71 20.16
C ARG A 191 15.15 9.99 20.93
N ASN A 192 16.20 10.71 20.52
CA ASN A 192 16.67 11.89 21.21
C ASN A 192 15.99 13.17 20.71
N ASP A 193 15.36 13.12 19.54
CA ASP A 193 14.66 14.27 18.91
C ASP A 193 13.29 13.85 18.39
N SER A 194 12.46 13.34 19.29
CA SER A 194 11.09 12.93 18.97
C SER A 194 10.13 13.29 20.09
N ALA A 195 9.18 14.18 19.77
CA ALA A 195 7.97 14.31 20.56
C ALA A 195 7.05 13.11 20.24
N ASP A 196 6.93 12.17 21.18
CA ASP A 196 6.18 10.93 21.02
C ASP A 196 5.46 10.55 22.32
N SER A 197 4.97 9.32 22.43
CA SER A 197 4.21 8.86 23.59
C SER A 197 4.93 9.10 24.92
N ARG A 198 6.27 9.05 24.95
CA ARG A 198 7.07 9.33 26.17
C ARG A 198 6.90 10.76 26.68
N ALA A 199 6.84 11.73 25.76
CA ALA A 199 6.71 13.14 26.11
C ALA A 199 5.36 13.48 26.73
N LEU A 200 4.37 12.62 26.55
CA LEU A 200 3.00 12.80 27.05
C LEU A 200 2.69 11.96 28.28
N LEU A 201 3.69 11.25 28.84
CA LEU A 201 3.55 10.57 30.11
C LEU A 201 3.19 11.60 31.21
N GLY A 202 2.13 11.30 31.97
CA GLY A 202 1.62 12.24 32.98
C GLY A 202 0.67 13.32 32.47
N CYS A 203 0.53 13.50 31.15
CA CYS A 203 -0.49 14.35 30.57
C CYS A 203 -1.85 13.62 30.48
N PRO A 204 -2.97 14.34 30.33
CA PRO A 204 -4.25 13.74 30.02
C PRO A 204 -4.14 12.84 28.78
N GLY A 205 -4.61 11.60 28.88
CA GLY A 205 -4.46 10.60 27.80
C GLY A 205 -3.17 9.77 27.84
N GLY A 206 -2.18 10.14 28.70
CA GLY A 206 -1.00 9.32 29.00
C GLY A 206 -0.09 8.98 27.80
N GLY A 207 -0.21 9.71 26.69
CA GLY A 207 0.54 9.42 25.46
C GLY A 207 0.02 8.23 24.65
N PHE A 208 -1.12 7.67 25.04
CA PHE A 208 -1.74 6.55 24.31
C PHE A 208 -2.52 7.08 23.12
N ILE A 209 -2.27 6.49 21.94
CA ILE A 209 -2.94 6.87 20.70
C ILE A 209 -4.05 5.86 20.39
N PRO A 210 -5.32 6.27 20.27
CA PRO A 210 -6.38 5.39 19.83
C PRO A 210 -6.11 4.83 18.43
N VAL A 211 -6.29 3.52 18.26
CA VAL A 211 -6.01 2.84 16.97
C VAL A 211 -6.92 3.34 15.86
N ASP A 212 -8.13 3.80 16.19
CA ASP A 212 -9.10 4.37 15.26
C ASP A 212 -8.66 5.74 14.67
N ARG A 213 -7.60 6.34 15.22
CA ARG A 213 -6.99 7.57 14.66
C ARG A 213 -5.90 7.30 13.63
N VAL A 214 -5.53 6.05 13.44
CA VAL A 214 -4.53 5.70 12.44
C VAL A 214 -5.10 5.85 11.05
N ILE A 215 -4.42 6.64 10.23
CA ILE A 215 -4.73 6.79 8.81
C ILE A 215 -4.30 5.55 8.06
N GLY A 216 -3.12 5.01 8.39
CA GLY A 216 -2.62 3.76 7.84
C GLY A 216 -1.12 3.54 8.07
N PRO A 217 -0.66 2.30 7.81
CA PRO A 217 0.76 1.98 7.82
C PRO A 217 1.46 2.52 6.56
N VAL A 218 2.72 2.86 6.72
CA VAL A 218 3.62 3.23 5.62
C VAL A 218 4.01 1.97 4.87
N ILE A 219 3.68 1.90 3.58
CA ILE A 219 3.97 0.75 2.70
C ILE A 219 5.16 0.98 1.78
N GLY A 220 5.69 2.19 1.73
CA GLY A 220 6.85 2.56 0.92
C GLY A 220 7.26 3.99 1.16
N HIS A 221 8.56 4.25 1.01
CA HIS A 221 9.13 5.58 1.05
C HIS A 221 10.02 5.80 -0.17
N GLY A 222 10.05 7.02 -0.66
CA GLY A 222 10.97 7.48 -1.69
C GLY A 222 11.73 8.68 -1.16
N SER A 223 13.05 8.67 -1.26
CA SER A 223 13.84 9.87 -1.03
C SER A 223 13.52 10.89 -2.11
N SER A 224 13.33 12.15 -1.73
CA SER A 224 13.37 13.27 -2.67
C SER A 224 14.82 13.35 -3.19
N ILE A 225 15.03 12.80 -4.38
CA ILE A 225 16.27 13.03 -5.11
C ILE A 225 16.11 14.42 -5.74
N ASP A 226 16.91 15.36 -5.27
CA ASP A 226 17.14 16.65 -5.94
C ASP A 226 17.78 16.45 -7.32
#